data_e1bdb193725242d2e9ff537529b6dade
#
_entry.id   e1bdb193725242d2e9ff537529b6dade
#
_cell.length_a   1.000
_cell.length_b   1.000
_cell.length_c   1.000
_cell.angle_alpha   90.00
_cell.angle_beta   90.00
_cell.angle_gamma   90.00
#
_symmetry.space_group_name_H-M   'P 1'
#
loop_
_entity.id
_entity.type
_entity.pdbx_description
1 polymer ?
#
loop_
_entity_poly.entity_id
_entity_poly.type
_entity_poly.pdbx_seq_one_letter_code
_entity_poly.pdbx_strand_id
1 'polypeptide(L)'
;MSMSLQGLAACCTAFVALMWCGPVPAAAQPGEAPLQLEGKIPLGAVLGRVDHMAIDLDRHRLFVAELGNDSVGVVDLDAHKVVHRIAGLKEPQGVAYLPSSDTLFVANGGDGSVRLFKGPDYATGGRIDLGDDADNVRVDPAANRVIIGYGSGALGVIDAAGRNRIADIRLPAHPESFQLDPSSNRIYVNVPNRRAIAVVDQQAGKQTASWPMTVASANFPMALDQERGRVLVMFRSPPKLGVFAKSDGGSVAAADACADADDLFIDAKRHRIYVSCGAGVIDVFDAQTYERTARIPTVAGARTSFFAPEIDRFMLAVRASGREPAAIWLFRPAP
;
A
#
# COMPACT_ATOMS: atom_id res chain seq x y z
N MET A 1 -68.19 -29.06 80.98
CA MET A 1 -67.56 -27.83 80.38
C MET A 1 -66.53 -28.29 79.42
N SER A 2 -66.85 -28.17 78.09
CA SER A 2 -66.13 -28.69 76.97
C SER A 2 -65.58 -27.53 76.20
N MET A 3 -64.28 -27.46 75.92
CA MET A 3 -63.67 -26.51 75.04
C MET A 3 -63.11 -27.27 73.81
N SER A 4 -63.64 -26.97 72.66
CA SER A 4 -63.20 -27.47 71.36
C SER A 4 -62.05 -26.69 70.85
N LEU A 5 -60.95 -27.34 70.41
CA LEU A 5 -59.90 -26.71 69.60
C LEU A 5 -60.22 -26.96 68.14
N GLN A 6 -60.32 -25.86 67.38
CA GLN A 6 -60.32 -25.89 65.96
C GLN A 6 -58.90 -25.79 65.41
N GLY A 7 -58.48 -26.72 64.59
CA GLY A 7 -57.21 -26.68 63.87
C GLY A 7 -57.27 -25.88 62.59
N LEU A 8 -56.36 -24.97 62.41
CA LEU A 8 -56.12 -24.26 61.15
C LEU A 8 -55.19 -25.11 60.26
N ALA A 9 -55.69 -25.49 59.10
CA ALA A 9 -54.86 -26.08 58.05
C ALA A 9 -54.24 -24.96 57.22
N ALA A 10 -52.90 -24.86 57.24
CA ALA A 10 -52.14 -23.96 56.38
C ALA A 10 -51.90 -24.60 55.03
N CYS A 11 -52.43 -24.00 53.97
CA CYS A 11 -52.23 -24.42 52.59
C CYS A 11 -50.96 -23.76 52.03
N CYS A 12 -49.87 -24.54 51.88
CA CYS A 12 -48.62 -24.08 51.22
C CYS A 12 -48.80 -24.20 49.71
N THR A 13 -49.05 -23.09 49.01
CA THR A 13 -48.96 -22.99 47.56
C THR A 13 -47.51 -22.79 47.14
N ALA A 14 -46.92 -23.82 46.54
CA ALA A 14 -45.58 -23.74 45.95
C ALA A 14 -45.67 -23.06 44.58
N PHE A 15 -45.11 -21.84 44.44
CA PHE A 15 -44.89 -21.18 43.19
C PHE A 15 -43.68 -21.78 42.49
N VAL A 16 -43.87 -22.54 41.41
CA VAL A 16 -42.81 -22.96 40.47
C VAL A 16 -42.57 -21.81 39.55
N ALA A 17 -41.45 -21.06 39.72
CA ALA A 17 -41.00 -20.08 38.75
C ALA A 17 -40.31 -20.83 37.59
N LEU A 18 -41.01 -20.92 36.46
CA LEU A 18 -40.37 -21.31 35.20
C LEU A 18 -39.40 -20.21 34.76
N MET A 19 -38.10 -20.45 34.96
CA MET A 19 -37.06 -19.66 34.32
C MET A 19 -37.05 -19.94 32.81
N TRP A 20 -37.53 -19.01 32.03
CA TRP A 20 -37.45 -19.03 30.58
C TRP A 20 -36.00 -18.68 30.17
N CYS A 21 -35.15 -19.69 29.92
CA CYS A 21 -33.86 -19.52 29.24
C CYS A 21 -34.14 -19.24 27.78
N GLY A 22 -34.21 -17.96 27.42
CA GLY A 22 -34.18 -17.55 26.00
C GLY A 22 -32.85 -18.01 25.37
N PRO A 23 -32.82 -18.29 24.06
CA PRO A 23 -31.58 -18.63 23.37
C PRO A 23 -30.60 -17.45 23.51
N VAL A 24 -29.44 -17.69 24.13
CA VAL A 24 -28.32 -16.77 24.12
C VAL A 24 -27.91 -16.61 22.64
N PRO A 25 -27.86 -15.41 22.06
CA PRO A 25 -27.38 -15.25 20.71
C PRO A 25 -25.98 -15.83 20.64
N ALA A 26 -25.76 -16.79 19.75
CA ALA A 26 -24.41 -17.33 19.51
C ALA A 26 -23.50 -16.17 19.17
N ALA A 27 -22.44 -15.98 19.96
CA ALA A 27 -21.38 -15.04 19.62
C ALA A 27 -20.90 -15.40 18.22
N ALA A 28 -20.95 -14.43 17.28
CA ALA A 28 -20.42 -14.62 15.94
C ALA A 28 -18.98 -15.14 16.12
N GLN A 29 -18.68 -16.26 15.50
CA GLN A 29 -17.30 -16.77 15.47
C GLN A 29 -16.44 -15.64 14.87
N PRO A 30 -15.28 -15.34 15.45
CA PRO A 30 -14.37 -14.39 14.82
C PRO A 30 -14.11 -14.87 13.41
N GLY A 31 -14.55 -14.11 12.42
CA GLY A 31 -14.27 -14.42 11.01
C GLY A 31 -12.75 -14.52 10.84
N GLU A 32 -12.32 -15.39 9.97
CA GLU A 32 -10.91 -15.57 9.64
C GLU A 32 -10.28 -14.20 9.28
N ALA A 33 -9.10 -13.91 9.83
CA ALA A 33 -8.44 -12.62 9.57
C ALA A 33 -8.23 -12.42 8.05
N PRO A 34 -8.58 -11.25 7.49
CA PRO A 34 -8.53 -11.04 6.03
C PRO A 34 -7.12 -11.16 5.42
N LEU A 35 -6.07 -11.04 6.24
CA LEU A 35 -4.69 -11.34 5.89
C LEU A 35 -4.10 -12.27 6.94
N GLN A 36 -3.57 -13.40 6.52
CA GLN A 36 -2.95 -14.41 7.38
C GLN A 36 -1.44 -14.37 7.21
N LEU A 37 -0.70 -14.17 8.29
CA LEU A 37 0.76 -14.20 8.27
C LEU A 37 1.24 -15.64 8.01
N GLU A 38 1.89 -15.86 6.86
CA GLU A 38 2.49 -17.15 6.48
C GLU A 38 3.93 -17.29 6.94
N GLY A 39 4.67 -16.18 6.98
CA GLY A 39 6.07 -16.22 7.38
C GLY A 39 6.73 -14.85 7.40
N LYS A 40 7.96 -14.84 7.85
CA LYS A 40 8.82 -13.67 7.88
C LYS A 40 10.12 -14.02 7.16
N ILE A 41 10.50 -13.25 6.15
CA ILE A 41 11.73 -13.43 5.39
C ILE A 41 12.77 -12.43 5.91
N PRO A 42 13.82 -12.87 6.60
CA PRO A 42 14.82 -11.96 7.15
C PRO A 42 15.55 -11.17 6.06
N LEU A 43 15.67 -9.84 6.24
CA LEU A 43 16.47 -8.99 5.36
C LEU A 43 17.96 -8.92 5.77
N GLY A 44 18.33 -9.52 6.91
CA GLY A 44 19.68 -9.48 7.43
C GLY A 44 20.00 -8.14 8.13
N ALA A 45 21.23 -7.65 7.97
CA ALA A 45 21.70 -6.46 8.66
C ALA A 45 21.20 -5.16 7.97
N VAL A 46 19.88 -5.05 7.79
CA VAL A 46 19.22 -3.84 7.26
C VAL A 46 18.76 -2.98 8.41
N LEU A 47 19.19 -1.73 8.42
CA LEU A 47 18.84 -0.73 9.43
C LEU A 47 18.13 0.46 8.78
N GLY A 48 17.38 1.17 9.57
CA GLY A 48 16.72 2.39 9.13
C GLY A 48 15.49 2.15 8.26
N ARG A 49 15.23 3.10 7.37
CA ARG A 49 14.01 3.12 6.54
C ARG A 49 14.13 2.14 5.37
N VAL A 50 13.04 1.44 5.12
CA VAL A 50 12.77 0.69 3.88
C VAL A 50 11.70 1.44 3.13
N ASP A 51 11.83 1.52 1.81
CA ASP A 51 10.89 2.21 0.95
C ASP A 51 10.24 1.26 -0.07
N HIS A 52 9.83 1.72 -1.24
CA HIS A 52 9.02 0.95 -2.18
C HIS A 52 9.60 -0.42 -2.57
N MET A 53 8.71 -1.26 -3.10
CA MET A 53 9.02 -2.60 -3.56
C MET A 53 8.52 -2.83 -4.99
N ALA A 54 9.16 -3.76 -5.70
CA ALA A 54 8.73 -4.24 -7.00
C ALA A 54 8.95 -5.75 -7.10
N ILE A 55 8.31 -6.41 -8.07
CA ILE A 55 8.41 -7.86 -8.23
C ILE A 55 8.80 -8.25 -9.66
N ASP A 56 9.66 -9.25 -9.77
CA ASP A 56 9.85 -10.10 -10.95
C ASP A 56 9.01 -11.36 -10.72
N LEU A 57 7.88 -11.44 -11.40
CA LEU A 57 6.94 -12.57 -11.25
C LEU A 57 7.49 -13.87 -11.84
N ASP A 58 8.28 -13.77 -12.90
CA ASP A 58 8.82 -14.97 -13.59
C ASP A 58 9.86 -15.70 -12.73
N ARG A 59 10.67 -14.94 -11.99
CA ARG A 59 11.69 -15.48 -11.10
C ARG A 59 11.30 -15.52 -9.64
N HIS A 60 10.09 -15.07 -9.28
CA HIS A 60 9.61 -14.88 -7.90
C HIS A 60 10.58 -14.06 -7.04
N ARG A 61 11.08 -12.91 -7.59
CA ARG A 61 12.02 -12.02 -6.92
C ARG A 61 11.32 -10.73 -6.49
N LEU A 62 11.38 -10.44 -5.20
CA LEU A 62 10.94 -9.15 -4.66
C LEU A 62 12.17 -8.25 -4.53
N PHE A 63 12.08 -7.06 -5.11
CA PHE A 63 13.06 -5.98 -4.96
C PHE A 63 12.60 -5.05 -3.86
N VAL A 64 13.47 -4.77 -2.90
CA VAL A 64 13.16 -3.98 -1.71
C VAL A 64 14.12 -2.80 -1.62
N ALA A 65 13.63 -1.58 -1.73
CA ALA A 65 14.45 -0.38 -1.55
C ALA A 65 14.82 -0.21 -0.07
N GLU A 66 16.06 -0.56 0.27
CA GLU A 66 16.62 -0.44 1.61
C GLU A 66 17.26 0.96 1.78
N LEU A 67 16.39 2.01 1.81
CA LEU A 67 16.78 3.42 1.78
C LEU A 67 17.87 3.74 2.80
N GLY A 68 17.69 3.31 4.05
CA GLY A 68 18.64 3.57 5.14
C GLY A 68 19.98 2.82 5.01
N ASN A 69 20.17 2.01 3.95
CA ASN A 69 21.39 1.21 3.72
C ASN A 69 21.99 1.45 2.34
N ASP A 70 21.50 2.42 1.57
CA ASP A 70 21.98 2.72 0.22
C ASP A 70 22.01 1.48 -0.70
N SER A 71 21.00 0.61 -0.58
CA SER A 71 20.96 -0.69 -1.27
C SER A 71 19.54 -1.08 -1.70
N VAL A 72 19.46 -2.06 -2.61
CA VAL A 72 18.23 -2.79 -2.92
C VAL A 72 18.46 -4.26 -2.61
N GLY A 73 17.65 -4.81 -1.72
CA GLY A 73 17.60 -6.23 -1.42
C GLY A 73 16.84 -6.99 -2.50
N VAL A 74 17.39 -8.11 -2.95
CA VAL A 74 16.70 -9.06 -3.84
C VAL A 74 16.31 -10.28 -3.04
N VAL A 75 15.02 -10.44 -2.81
CA VAL A 75 14.45 -11.50 -1.98
C VAL A 75 13.89 -12.59 -2.88
N ASP A 76 14.31 -13.81 -2.67
CA ASP A 76 13.74 -15.00 -3.27
C ASP A 76 12.52 -15.42 -2.45
N LEU A 77 11.32 -15.30 -3.05
CA LEU A 77 10.06 -15.59 -2.35
C LEU A 77 9.83 -17.09 -2.14
N ASP A 78 10.41 -17.96 -2.98
CA ASP A 78 10.29 -19.40 -2.83
C ASP A 78 11.29 -19.94 -1.79
N ALA A 79 12.52 -19.43 -1.83
CA ALA A 79 13.56 -19.83 -0.88
C ALA A 79 13.49 -19.08 0.45
N HIS A 80 12.60 -18.08 0.58
CA HIS A 80 12.42 -17.24 1.76
C HIS A 80 13.73 -16.61 2.28
N LYS A 81 14.53 -16.04 1.40
CA LYS A 81 15.83 -15.43 1.75
C LYS A 81 16.25 -14.32 0.81
N VAL A 82 17.11 -13.43 1.27
CA VAL A 82 17.83 -12.49 0.42
C VAL A 82 18.88 -13.27 -0.39
N VAL A 83 18.84 -13.18 -1.71
CA VAL A 83 19.77 -13.89 -2.62
C VAL A 83 20.80 -12.96 -3.23
N HIS A 84 20.52 -11.66 -3.28
CA HIS A 84 21.46 -10.65 -3.78
C HIS A 84 21.20 -9.31 -3.09
N ARG A 85 22.21 -8.44 -3.08
CA ARG A 85 22.06 -7.05 -2.62
C ARG A 85 22.80 -6.12 -3.54
N ILE A 86 22.08 -5.21 -4.18
CA ILE A 86 22.62 -4.16 -5.02
C ILE A 86 23.00 -3.00 -4.10
N ALA A 87 24.28 -2.73 -3.96
CA ALA A 87 24.82 -1.69 -3.07
C ALA A 87 25.35 -0.47 -3.85
N GLY A 88 25.72 0.58 -3.12
CA GLY A 88 26.30 1.80 -3.70
C GLY A 88 25.29 2.70 -4.39
N LEU A 89 24.06 2.63 -3.94
CA LEU A 89 22.98 3.54 -4.29
C LEU A 89 23.03 4.81 -3.42
N LYS A 90 22.07 5.72 -3.57
CA LYS A 90 21.96 6.95 -2.77
C LYS A 90 20.52 7.17 -2.34
N GLU A 91 20.19 6.71 -1.14
CA GLU A 91 18.82 6.75 -0.61
C GLU A 91 17.80 6.23 -1.64
N PRO A 92 17.88 4.93 -2.03
CA PRO A 92 16.96 4.36 -3.00
C PRO A 92 15.54 4.38 -2.43
N GLN A 93 14.63 5.00 -3.14
CA GLN A 93 13.20 5.12 -2.79
C GLN A 93 12.35 4.26 -3.73
N GLY A 94 12.19 4.70 -4.96
CA GLY A 94 11.36 4.01 -5.95
C GLY A 94 12.11 2.87 -6.65
N VAL A 95 11.42 1.74 -6.81
CA VAL A 95 11.89 0.62 -7.61
C VAL A 95 10.80 0.15 -8.55
N ALA A 96 11.16 -0.23 -9.77
CA ALA A 96 10.25 -0.85 -10.72
C ALA A 96 11.01 -1.84 -11.63
N TYR A 97 10.38 -2.97 -11.91
CA TYR A 97 10.92 -3.97 -12.81
C TYR A 97 10.14 -4.02 -14.11
N LEU A 98 10.85 -3.99 -15.23
CA LEU A 98 10.28 -4.10 -16.57
C LEU A 98 10.68 -5.45 -17.18
N PRO A 99 9.76 -6.44 -17.22
CA PRO A 99 10.05 -7.79 -17.71
C PRO A 99 10.54 -7.83 -19.17
N SER A 100 9.92 -7.01 -20.06
CA SER A 100 10.22 -7.01 -21.49
C SER A 100 11.69 -6.70 -21.82
N SER A 101 12.40 -6.01 -20.94
CA SER A 101 13.83 -5.67 -21.11
C SER A 101 14.71 -6.26 -20.02
N ASP A 102 14.15 -7.10 -19.14
CA ASP A 102 14.82 -7.67 -17.94
C ASP A 102 15.62 -6.59 -17.18
N THR A 103 14.93 -5.48 -16.86
CA THR A 103 15.59 -4.30 -16.28
C THR A 103 14.89 -3.85 -15.01
N LEU A 104 15.66 -3.74 -13.94
CA LEU A 104 15.27 -3.08 -12.70
C LEU A 104 15.68 -1.60 -12.77
N PHE A 105 14.73 -0.70 -12.55
CA PHE A 105 14.92 0.74 -12.40
C PHE A 105 14.88 1.09 -10.91
N VAL A 106 15.87 1.85 -10.45
CA VAL A 106 15.98 2.29 -9.05
C VAL A 106 16.12 3.80 -9.02
N ALA A 107 15.13 4.49 -8.48
CA ALA A 107 15.16 5.92 -8.25
C ALA A 107 15.82 6.22 -6.90
N ASN A 108 16.76 7.15 -6.90
CA ASN A 108 17.55 7.53 -5.74
C ASN A 108 17.21 8.96 -5.31
N GLY A 109 16.61 9.14 -4.12
CA GLY A 109 16.28 10.45 -3.58
C GLY A 109 17.51 11.27 -3.25
N GLY A 110 18.59 10.63 -2.77
CA GLY A 110 19.77 11.34 -2.30
C GLY A 110 20.61 12.03 -3.38
N ASP A 111 20.51 11.60 -4.66
CA ASP A 111 21.26 12.22 -5.76
C ASP A 111 20.43 12.43 -7.04
N GLY A 112 19.12 12.20 -7.00
CA GLY A 112 18.22 12.39 -8.13
C GLY A 112 18.50 11.49 -9.33
N SER A 113 19.27 10.41 -9.15
CA SER A 113 19.60 9.50 -10.23
C SER A 113 18.61 8.34 -10.34
N VAL A 114 18.44 7.84 -11.55
CA VAL A 114 17.80 6.54 -11.81
C VAL A 114 18.87 5.56 -12.26
N ARG A 115 19.11 4.53 -11.46
CA ARG A 115 20.08 3.46 -11.77
C ARG A 115 19.35 2.30 -12.42
N LEU A 116 19.98 1.70 -13.42
CA LEU A 116 19.44 0.58 -14.17
C LEU A 116 20.28 -0.65 -13.94
N PHE A 117 19.64 -1.80 -13.68
CA PHE A 117 20.29 -3.09 -13.47
C PHE A 117 19.63 -4.14 -14.35
N LYS A 118 20.42 -5.03 -14.95
CA LYS A 118 19.97 -5.97 -15.97
C LYS A 118 20.34 -7.42 -15.66
N GLY A 119 19.47 -8.29 -16.11
CA GLY A 119 19.70 -9.72 -16.08
C GLY A 119 19.60 -10.33 -14.69
N PRO A 120 19.84 -11.64 -14.59
CA PRO A 120 19.71 -12.38 -13.35
C PRO A 120 20.81 -12.09 -12.31
N ASP A 121 21.90 -11.48 -12.74
CA ASP A 121 23.04 -11.04 -11.94
C ASP A 121 22.99 -9.55 -11.57
N TYR A 122 21.96 -8.84 -12.03
CA TYR A 122 21.73 -7.41 -11.76
C TYR A 122 22.92 -6.54 -12.18
N ALA A 123 23.53 -6.86 -13.32
CA ALA A 123 24.65 -6.08 -13.88
C ALA A 123 24.25 -4.63 -14.12
N THR A 124 25.15 -3.69 -13.87
CA THR A 124 24.90 -2.26 -14.10
C THR A 124 24.52 -2.00 -15.56
N GLY A 125 23.31 -1.53 -15.78
CA GLY A 125 22.71 -1.27 -17.09
C GLY A 125 22.76 0.18 -17.54
N GLY A 126 23.04 1.12 -16.62
CA GLY A 126 23.13 2.55 -16.91
C GLY A 126 22.73 3.43 -15.73
N ARG A 127 22.79 4.76 -15.99
CA ARG A 127 22.39 5.82 -15.07
C ARG A 127 21.72 6.95 -15.87
N ILE A 128 20.66 7.49 -15.33
CA ILE A 128 19.96 8.67 -15.84
C ILE A 128 19.89 9.68 -14.71
N ASP A 129 20.35 10.91 -14.94
CA ASP A 129 20.26 11.98 -13.95
C ASP A 129 18.99 12.80 -14.18
N LEU A 130 18.15 12.89 -13.17
CA LEU A 130 16.97 13.74 -13.13
C LEU A 130 17.26 15.08 -12.43
N GLY A 131 18.29 15.09 -11.61
CA GLY A 131 18.85 16.30 -10.95
C GLY A 131 18.63 16.34 -9.45
N ASP A 132 17.48 15.90 -8.93
CA ASP A 132 17.14 15.96 -7.51
C ASP A 132 16.03 14.97 -7.19
N ASP A 133 16.02 14.43 -5.97
CA ASP A 133 14.93 13.72 -5.29
C ASP A 133 14.05 12.84 -6.21
N ALA A 134 14.68 11.80 -6.80
CA ALA A 134 13.96 10.82 -7.60
C ALA A 134 13.30 9.79 -6.69
N ASP A 135 11.98 9.71 -6.75
CA ASP A 135 11.17 8.91 -5.82
C ASP A 135 10.31 7.88 -6.56
N ASN A 136 9.02 8.02 -6.57
CA ASN A 136 8.08 7.05 -7.10
C ASN A 136 8.34 6.70 -8.57
N VAL A 137 8.30 5.40 -8.88
CA VAL A 137 8.51 4.87 -10.24
C VAL A 137 7.29 4.09 -10.69
N ARG A 138 6.86 4.30 -11.93
CA ARG A 138 5.81 3.49 -12.58
C ARG A 138 6.25 3.08 -13.97
N VAL A 139 5.93 1.83 -14.32
CA VAL A 139 6.18 1.29 -15.66
C VAL A 139 4.91 1.40 -16.51
N ASP A 140 5.07 1.88 -17.73
CA ASP A 140 4.08 1.77 -18.81
C ASP A 140 4.59 0.74 -19.83
N PRO A 141 4.23 -0.53 -19.67
CA PRO A 141 4.74 -1.57 -20.55
C PRO A 141 4.20 -1.47 -21.98
N ALA A 142 2.99 -0.89 -22.15
CA ALA A 142 2.38 -0.71 -23.47
C ALA A 142 3.14 0.30 -24.32
N ALA A 143 3.64 1.37 -23.70
CA ALA A 143 4.45 2.40 -24.37
C ALA A 143 5.96 2.17 -24.23
N ASN A 144 6.37 1.09 -23.54
CA ASN A 144 7.79 0.81 -23.20
C ASN A 144 8.48 2.01 -22.51
N ARG A 145 7.79 2.59 -21.52
CA ARG A 145 8.24 3.78 -20.80
C ARG A 145 8.30 3.52 -19.31
N VAL A 146 9.18 4.25 -18.64
CA VAL A 146 9.24 4.35 -17.19
C VAL A 146 9.05 5.81 -16.80
N ILE A 147 8.17 6.05 -15.83
CA ILE A 147 7.82 7.38 -15.37
C ILE A 147 8.25 7.51 -13.92
N ILE A 148 8.94 8.59 -13.60
CA ILE A 148 9.53 8.83 -12.28
C ILE A 148 9.08 10.21 -11.79
N GLY A 149 8.52 10.25 -10.56
CA GLY A 149 8.34 11.49 -9.83
C GLY A 149 9.66 12.00 -9.28
N TYR A 150 9.96 13.32 -9.45
CA TYR A 150 11.24 13.83 -8.98
C TYR A 150 11.24 15.33 -8.71
N GLY A 151 12.25 15.75 -7.95
CA GLY A 151 12.62 17.13 -7.74
C GLY A 151 11.53 18.00 -7.13
N SER A 152 11.57 19.28 -7.38
CA SER A 152 10.59 20.25 -6.87
C SER A 152 9.23 20.20 -7.56
N GLY A 153 9.07 19.37 -8.61
CA GLY A 153 7.79 19.17 -9.31
C GLY A 153 7.93 18.78 -10.76
N ALA A 154 8.17 17.49 -11.03
CA ALA A 154 8.13 16.94 -12.39
C ALA A 154 7.88 15.42 -12.39
N LEU A 155 7.39 14.91 -13.53
CA LEU A 155 7.47 13.51 -13.90
C LEU A 155 8.46 13.39 -15.05
N GLY A 156 9.56 12.69 -14.84
CA GLY A 156 10.52 12.31 -15.86
C GLY A 156 10.01 11.11 -16.65
N VAL A 157 9.97 11.21 -17.98
CA VAL A 157 9.58 10.11 -18.86
C VAL A 157 10.84 9.53 -19.49
N ILE A 158 11.09 8.24 -19.23
CA ILE A 158 12.24 7.50 -19.74
C ILE A 158 11.78 6.54 -20.82
N ASP A 159 12.45 6.55 -21.97
CA ASP A 159 12.40 5.45 -22.93
C ASP A 159 13.19 4.27 -22.38
N ALA A 160 12.50 3.18 -22.08
CA ALA A 160 13.12 2.00 -21.47
C ALA A 160 14.09 1.27 -22.42
N ALA A 161 13.87 1.35 -23.74
CA ALA A 161 14.76 0.75 -24.74
C ALA A 161 16.04 1.58 -24.92
N GLY A 162 15.90 2.88 -25.16
CA GLY A 162 17.00 3.82 -25.33
C GLY A 162 17.71 4.17 -24.02
N ARG A 163 17.06 3.92 -22.88
CA ARG A 163 17.58 4.21 -21.53
C ARG A 163 17.98 5.67 -21.35
N ASN A 164 17.15 6.55 -21.88
CA ASN A 164 17.34 7.99 -21.81
C ASN A 164 16.02 8.70 -21.47
N ARG A 165 16.15 9.84 -20.80
CA ARG A 165 15.01 10.72 -20.53
C ARG A 165 14.58 11.37 -21.86
N ILE A 166 13.30 11.20 -22.19
CA ILE A 166 12.70 11.72 -23.44
C ILE A 166 11.77 12.91 -23.22
N ALA A 167 11.26 13.09 -22.01
CA ALA A 167 10.40 14.22 -21.67
C ALA A 167 10.41 14.49 -20.15
N ASP A 168 9.97 15.71 -19.80
CA ASP A 168 9.62 16.12 -18.45
C ASP A 168 8.23 16.75 -18.45
N ILE A 169 7.37 16.27 -17.59
CA ILE A 169 6.03 16.81 -17.37
C ILE A 169 6.07 17.63 -16.07
N ARG A 170 5.96 18.95 -16.21
CA ARG A 170 6.04 19.86 -15.07
C ARG A 170 4.80 19.78 -14.21
N LEU A 171 5.01 19.78 -12.90
CA LEU A 171 4.02 19.82 -11.85
C LEU A 171 4.24 21.01 -10.92
N PRO A 172 3.21 21.46 -10.17
CA PRO A 172 3.29 22.66 -9.36
C PRO A 172 4.11 22.50 -8.06
N ALA A 173 4.44 21.28 -7.66
CA ALA A 173 5.30 20.93 -6.54
C ALA A 173 5.71 19.45 -6.64
N HIS A 174 6.56 18.98 -5.70
CA HIS A 174 7.03 17.60 -5.62
C HIS A 174 5.86 16.60 -5.71
N PRO A 175 5.94 15.62 -6.63
CA PRO A 175 4.96 14.54 -6.73
C PRO A 175 5.26 13.45 -5.70
N GLU A 176 4.22 12.99 -5.05
CA GLU A 176 4.22 11.75 -4.27
C GLU A 176 3.68 10.59 -5.13
N SER A 177 2.97 9.63 -4.54
CA SER A 177 2.41 8.52 -5.31
C SER A 177 1.57 9.00 -6.50
N PHE A 178 1.76 8.37 -7.62
CA PHE A 178 0.96 8.58 -8.82
C PHE A 178 0.58 7.26 -9.48
N GLN A 179 -0.47 7.30 -10.31
CA GLN A 179 -0.96 6.12 -11.01
C GLN A 179 -1.20 6.44 -12.49
N LEU A 180 -0.74 5.53 -13.34
CA LEU A 180 -1.04 5.53 -14.77
C LEU A 180 -2.42 4.90 -14.97
N ASP A 181 -3.29 5.56 -15.73
CA ASP A 181 -4.60 4.99 -16.04
C ASP A 181 -4.55 4.19 -17.35
N PRO A 182 -4.60 2.86 -17.31
CA PRO A 182 -4.51 2.05 -18.52
C PRO A 182 -5.72 2.18 -19.44
N SER A 183 -6.84 2.72 -18.94
CA SER A 183 -8.06 2.96 -19.72
C SER A 183 -8.10 4.32 -20.43
N SER A 184 -7.13 5.19 -20.14
CA SER A 184 -7.01 6.53 -20.72
C SER A 184 -5.55 6.97 -20.75
N ASN A 185 -5.26 8.08 -21.42
CA ASN A 185 -3.91 8.68 -21.41
C ASN A 185 -3.65 9.54 -20.17
N ARG A 186 -4.30 9.27 -19.04
CA ARG A 186 -4.17 10.09 -17.82
C ARG A 186 -3.19 9.50 -16.82
N ILE A 187 -2.51 10.40 -16.14
CA ILE A 187 -1.76 10.09 -14.90
C ILE A 187 -2.40 10.94 -13.82
N TYR A 188 -2.74 10.31 -12.71
CA TYR A 188 -3.19 10.97 -11.49
C TYR A 188 -2.04 11.05 -10.52
N VAL A 189 -1.72 12.25 -10.02
CA VAL A 189 -0.52 12.51 -9.23
C VAL A 189 -0.89 13.21 -7.94
N ASN A 190 -0.56 12.64 -6.80
CA ASN A 190 -0.66 13.33 -5.53
C ASN A 190 0.41 14.44 -5.45
N VAL A 191 -0.03 15.65 -5.13
CA VAL A 191 0.83 16.81 -4.91
C VAL A 191 0.49 17.42 -3.54
N PRO A 192 1.01 16.83 -2.42
CA PRO A 192 0.59 17.19 -1.06
C PRO A 192 0.82 18.65 -0.71
N ASN A 193 1.94 19.23 -1.16
CA ASN A 193 2.28 20.65 -0.93
C ASN A 193 1.32 21.63 -1.63
N ARG A 194 0.48 21.12 -2.53
CA ARG A 194 -0.62 21.87 -3.17
C ARG A 194 -1.99 21.41 -2.69
N ARG A 195 -2.05 20.39 -1.81
CA ARG A 195 -3.29 19.77 -1.35
C ARG A 195 -4.19 19.41 -2.55
N ALA A 196 -3.61 18.75 -3.54
CA ALA A 196 -4.30 18.48 -4.80
C ALA A 196 -3.87 17.15 -5.42
N ILE A 197 -4.72 16.62 -6.29
CA ILE A 197 -4.34 15.64 -7.30
C ILE A 197 -4.16 16.41 -8.62
N ALA A 198 -2.98 16.34 -9.21
CA ALA A 198 -2.75 16.80 -10.57
C ALA A 198 -3.21 15.71 -11.54
N VAL A 199 -3.96 16.11 -12.57
CA VAL A 199 -4.34 15.25 -13.69
C VAL A 199 -3.48 15.62 -14.88
N VAL A 200 -2.70 14.66 -15.34
CA VAL A 200 -1.76 14.83 -16.46
C VAL A 200 -2.30 14.08 -17.68
N ASP A 201 -2.22 14.70 -18.83
CA ASP A 201 -2.37 14.03 -20.12
C ASP A 201 -0.97 13.54 -20.56
N GLN A 202 -0.81 12.23 -20.61
CA GLN A 202 0.46 11.58 -20.93
C GLN A 202 0.90 11.81 -22.36
N GLN A 203 -0.05 11.88 -23.30
CA GLN A 203 0.24 12.13 -24.73
C GLN A 203 0.62 13.60 -24.98
N ALA A 204 -0.12 14.51 -24.34
CA ALA A 204 0.18 15.94 -24.44
C ALA A 204 1.40 16.36 -23.59
N GLY A 205 1.87 15.50 -22.69
CA GLY A 205 3.01 15.76 -21.82
C GLY A 205 2.79 16.94 -20.87
N LYS A 206 1.56 17.15 -20.39
CA LYS A 206 1.25 18.30 -19.52
C LYS A 206 0.10 18.03 -18.57
N GLN A 207 0.11 18.76 -17.46
CA GLN A 207 -1.05 18.82 -16.54
C GLN A 207 -2.24 19.50 -17.23
N THR A 208 -3.42 18.86 -17.16
CA THR A 208 -4.67 19.35 -17.76
C THR A 208 -5.70 19.76 -16.72
N ALA A 209 -5.63 19.23 -15.50
CA ALA A 209 -6.50 19.62 -14.41
C ALA A 209 -5.77 19.52 -13.06
N SER A 210 -6.37 20.15 -12.04
CA SER A 210 -5.98 20.04 -10.64
C SER A 210 -7.22 19.89 -9.79
N TRP A 211 -7.29 18.80 -9.03
CA TRP A 211 -8.42 18.53 -8.12
C TRP A 211 -8.03 18.90 -6.70
N PRO A 212 -8.62 19.93 -6.11
CA PRO A 212 -8.31 20.32 -4.74
C PRO A 212 -8.81 19.27 -3.75
N MET A 213 -7.96 18.89 -2.80
CA MET A 213 -8.30 17.97 -1.73
C MET A 213 -8.92 18.72 -0.56
N THR A 214 -10.23 18.55 -0.37
CA THR A 214 -11.03 19.21 0.68
C THR A 214 -11.30 18.29 1.87
N VAL A 215 -11.16 16.97 1.70
CA VAL A 215 -11.43 15.96 2.74
C VAL A 215 -10.40 16.01 3.87
N ALA A 216 -9.14 16.12 3.52
CA ALA A 216 -8.00 16.16 4.45
C ALA A 216 -6.76 16.69 3.70
N SER A 217 -5.59 16.64 4.34
CA SER A 217 -4.30 17.07 3.78
C SER A 217 -3.25 15.97 3.88
N ALA A 218 -2.08 16.20 3.28
CA ALA A 218 -1.01 15.22 3.22
C ALA A 218 -1.45 13.93 2.50
N ASN A 219 -1.81 14.07 1.23
CA ASN A 219 -2.23 13.00 0.32
C ASN A 219 -0.99 12.28 -0.23
N PHE A 220 -0.70 11.08 0.30
CA PHE A 220 0.51 10.30 -0.03
C PHE A 220 0.20 9.08 -0.90
N PRO A 221 -0.23 7.89 -0.39
CA PRO A 221 -0.49 6.77 -1.28
C PRO A 221 -1.78 6.95 -2.08
N MET A 222 -1.78 6.36 -3.28
CA MET A 222 -2.88 6.40 -4.22
C MET A 222 -3.07 5.04 -4.90
N ALA A 223 -4.32 4.66 -5.15
CA ALA A 223 -4.67 3.54 -6.03
C ALA A 223 -5.82 3.90 -6.97
N LEU A 224 -5.93 3.19 -8.11
CA LEU A 224 -7.03 3.32 -9.05
C LEU A 224 -7.94 2.10 -8.99
N ASP A 225 -9.20 2.30 -8.68
CA ASP A 225 -10.25 1.33 -8.90
C ASP A 225 -10.78 1.48 -10.33
N GLN A 226 -10.27 0.65 -11.23
CA GLN A 226 -10.65 0.68 -12.64
C GLN A 226 -12.09 0.24 -12.85
N GLU A 227 -12.55 -0.74 -12.08
CA GLU A 227 -13.90 -1.29 -12.19
C GLU A 227 -14.96 -0.25 -11.86
N ARG A 228 -14.73 0.52 -10.80
CA ARG A 228 -15.70 1.54 -10.33
C ARG A 228 -15.39 2.96 -10.81
N GLY A 229 -14.28 3.15 -11.53
CA GLY A 229 -13.84 4.46 -11.98
C GLY A 229 -13.54 5.40 -10.81
N ARG A 230 -12.73 4.97 -9.85
CA ARG A 230 -12.38 5.73 -8.65
C ARG A 230 -10.87 5.96 -8.53
N VAL A 231 -10.54 7.07 -7.92
CA VAL A 231 -9.20 7.37 -7.40
C VAL A 231 -9.29 7.32 -5.88
N LEU A 232 -8.53 6.42 -5.27
CA LEU A 232 -8.44 6.26 -3.82
C LEU A 232 -7.15 6.91 -3.34
N VAL A 233 -7.25 7.67 -2.25
CA VAL A 233 -6.11 8.40 -1.67
C VAL A 233 -6.13 8.27 -0.16
N MET A 234 -4.98 7.98 0.43
CA MET A 234 -4.82 8.09 1.86
C MET A 234 -4.25 9.45 2.25
N PHE A 235 -4.88 10.05 3.22
CA PHE A 235 -4.46 11.30 3.85
C PHE A 235 -3.82 11.01 5.22
N ARG A 236 -2.81 11.81 5.59
CA ARG A 236 -2.18 11.70 6.91
C ARG A 236 -2.70 12.72 7.92
N SER A 237 -3.40 13.78 7.50
CA SER A 237 -3.84 14.88 8.37
C SER A 237 -5.23 15.44 8.03
N PRO A 238 -6.29 15.04 8.79
CA PRO A 238 -6.38 13.86 9.64
C PRO A 238 -6.26 12.57 8.82
N PRO A 239 -5.93 11.41 9.46
CA PRO A 239 -5.83 10.14 8.76
C PRO A 239 -7.19 9.71 8.19
N LYS A 240 -7.29 9.66 6.85
CA LYS A 240 -8.53 9.29 6.16
C LYS A 240 -8.25 8.57 4.84
N LEU A 241 -9.11 7.64 4.49
CA LEU A 241 -9.29 7.18 3.12
C LEU A 241 -10.25 8.16 2.42
N GLY A 242 -9.83 8.77 1.33
CA GLY A 242 -10.68 9.55 0.44
C GLY A 242 -10.90 8.82 -0.87
N VAL A 243 -12.12 8.88 -1.39
CA VAL A 243 -12.52 8.25 -2.65
C VAL A 243 -13.09 9.31 -3.57
N PHE A 244 -12.55 9.40 -4.78
CA PHE A 244 -12.91 10.44 -5.76
C PHE A 244 -13.34 9.81 -7.08
N ALA A 245 -14.27 10.44 -7.78
CA ALA A 245 -14.64 10.02 -9.12
C ALA A 245 -13.48 10.30 -10.09
N LYS A 246 -13.13 9.30 -10.90
CA LYS A 246 -12.04 9.38 -11.89
C LYS A 246 -12.37 10.36 -13.03
N SER A 247 -13.64 10.67 -13.25
CA SER A 247 -14.10 11.58 -14.31
C SER A 247 -13.72 13.04 -14.05
N ASP A 248 -13.91 13.52 -12.83
CA ASP A 248 -13.87 14.95 -12.48
C ASP A 248 -13.24 15.27 -11.12
N GLY A 249 -12.87 14.25 -10.33
CA GLY A 249 -12.32 14.42 -8.98
C GLY A 249 -13.35 14.74 -7.92
N GLY A 250 -14.64 14.60 -8.21
CA GLY A 250 -15.73 14.75 -7.23
C GLY A 250 -15.59 13.76 -6.08
N SER A 251 -15.74 14.23 -4.84
CA SER A 251 -15.67 13.36 -3.65
C SER A 251 -16.86 12.41 -3.63
N VAL A 252 -16.57 11.11 -3.51
CA VAL A 252 -17.57 10.03 -3.47
C VAL A 252 -17.77 9.52 -2.04
N ALA A 253 -16.66 9.29 -1.33
CA ALA A 253 -16.68 8.80 0.05
C ALA A 253 -15.43 9.24 0.82
N ALA A 254 -15.55 9.20 2.15
CA ALA A 254 -14.40 9.35 3.04
C ALA A 254 -14.62 8.49 4.29
N ALA A 255 -13.58 7.83 4.77
CA ALA A 255 -13.60 7.01 5.98
C ALA A 255 -12.38 7.31 6.87
N ASP A 256 -12.53 7.16 8.18
CA ASP A 256 -11.41 7.27 9.12
C ASP A 256 -10.48 6.07 8.96
N ALA A 257 -9.19 6.33 8.99
CA ALA A 257 -8.18 5.32 8.72
C ALA A 257 -7.01 5.38 9.72
N CYS A 258 -6.05 4.47 9.55
CA CYS A 258 -4.85 4.44 10.36
C CYS A 258 -3.88 5.59 10.01
N ALA A 259 -3.08 6.00 11.00
CA ALA A 259 -2.13 7.09 10.85
C ALA A 259 -0.83 6.66 10.15
N ASP A 260 -0.21 7.59 9.45
CA ASP A 260 1.06 7.40 8.74
C ASP A 260 0.98 6.30 7.66
N ALA A 261 -0.06 6.36 6.82
CA ALA A 261 -0.21 5.47 5.67
C ALA A 261 0.84 5.78 4.60
N ASP A 262 1.43 4.72 4.00
CA ASP A 262 2.45 4.82 2.96
C ASP A 262 2.07 4.04 1.69
N ASP A 263 1.31 2.96 1.83
CA ASP A 263 0.83 2.17 0.70
C ASP A 263 -0.66 1.85 0.79
N LEU A 264 -1.25 1.73 -0.38
CA LEU A 264 -2.68 1.49 -0.61
C LEU A 264 -2.85 0.58 -1.83
N PHE A 265 -3.50 -0.57 -1.63
CA PHE A 265 -3.76 -1.55 -2.70
C PHE A 265 -5.21 -1.98 -2.74
N ILE A 266 -5.68 -2.34 -3.95
CA ILE A 266 -7.02 -2.89 -4.18
C ILE A 266 -6.88 -4.36 -4.56
N ASP A 267 -7.48 -5.22 -3.76
CA ASP A 267 -7.71 -6.63 -4.08
C ASP A 267 -9.07 -6.75 -4.78
N ALA A 268 -9.06 -6.69 -6.09
CA ALA A 268 -10.28 -6.78 -6.89
C ALA A 268 -10.98 -8.14 -6.74
N LYS A 269 -10.21 -9.23 -6.53
CA LYS A 269 -10.74 -10.58 -6.36
C LYS A 269 -11.63 -10.72 -5.12
N ARG A 270 -11.27 -9.98 -4.04
CA ARG A 270 -11.99 -10.07 -2.75
C ARG A 270 -12.75 -8.80 -2.40
N HIS A 271 -12.75 -7.82 -3.30
CA HIS A 271 -13.32 -6.48 -3.07
C HIS A 271 -12.81 -5.84 -1.77
N ARG A 272 -11.48 -5.92 -1.55
CA ARG A 272 -10.82 -5.35 -0.36
C ARG A 272 -9.84 -4.27 -0.74
N ILE A 273 -9.65 -3.33 0.19
CA ILE A 273 -8.61 -2.32 0.12
C ILE A 273 -7.68 -2.56 1.31
N TYR A 274 -6.38 -2.71 1.05
CA TYR A 274 -5.35 -2.86 2.07
C TYR A 274 -4.58 -1.56 2.22
N VAL A 275 -4.42 -1.08 3.45
CA VAL A 275 -3.68 0.13 3.78
C VAL A 275 -2.66 -0.18 4.87
N SER A 276 -1.37 -0.09 4.57
CA SER A 276 -0.30 -0.27 5.55
C SER A 276 0.09 1.07 6.19
N CYS A 277 0.19 1.08 7.51
CA CYS A 277 0.34 2.30 8.29
C CYS A 277 1.48 2.21 9.32
N GLY A 278 2.26 3.28 9.41
CA GLY A 278 3.32 3.44 10.41
C GLY A 278 2.83 3.41 11.85
N ALA A 279 1.54 3.57 12.08
CA ALA A 279 0.90 3.33 13.37
C ALA A 279 1.01 1.85 13.86
N GLY A 280 1.57 0.94 13.04
CA GLY A 280 1.75 -0.47 13.36
C GLY A 280 0.50 -1.30 13.10
N VAL A 281 -0.22 -0.99 12.06
CA VAL A 281 -1.43 -1.72 11.65
C VAL A 281 -1.57 -1.75 10.13
N ILE A 282 -2.33 -2.74 9.64
CA ILE A 282 -2.92 -2.73 8.30
C ILE A 282 -4.42 -2.56 8.49
N ASP A 283 -5.00 -1.49 7.93
CA ASP A 283 -6.45 -1.34 7.82
C ASP A 283 -6.93 -2.05 6.56
N VAL A 284 -8.05 -2.76 6.69
CA VAL A 284 -8.73 -3.42 5.57
C VAL A 284 -10.12 -2.79 5.42
N PHE A 285 -10.41 -2.30 4.23
CA PHE A 285 -11.72 -1.74 3.90
C PHE A 285 -12.41 -2.61 2.85
N ASP A 286 -13.73 -2.59 2.88
CA ASP A 286 -14.54 -3.08 1.78
C ASP A 286 -14.46 -2.09 0.60
N ALA A 287 -14.18 -2.58 -0.61
CA ALA A 287 -13.99 -1.74 -1.78
C ALA A 287 -15.29 -1.23 -2.40
N GLN A 288 -16.45 -1.66 -1.92
CA GLN A 288 -17.77 -1.21 -2.39
C GLN A 288 -18.36 -0.15 -1.47
N THR A 289 -18.30 -0.39 -0.16
CA THR A 289 -18.86 0.51 0.87
C THR A 289 -17.85 1.50 1.41
N TYR A 290 -16.55 1.21 1.26
CA TYR A 290 -15.42 1.95 1.84
C TYR A 290 -15.43 1.96 3.39
N GLU A 291 -16.18 1.05 4.00
CA GLU A 291 -16.16 0.84 5.45
C GLU A 291 -14.97 -0.01 5.85
N ARG A 292 -14.34 0.32 6.98
CA ARG A 292 -13.26 -0.49 7.52
C ARG A 292 -13.81 -1.79 8.11
N THR A 293 -13.44 -2.92 7.53
CA THR A 293 -13.89 -4.26 7.94
C THR A 293 -12.96 -4.92 8.95
N ALA A 294 -11.66 -4.57 8.91
CA ALA A 294 -10.68 -5.11 9.86
C ALA A 294 -9.52 -4.15 10.10
N ARG A 295 -8.83 -4.37 11.21
CA ARG A 295 -7.54 -3.77 11.55
C ARG A 295 -6.60 -4.85 12.06
N ILE A 296 -5.50 -5.08 11.35
CA ILE A 296 -4.54 -6.14 11.62
C ILE A 296 -3.33 -5.53 12.30
N PRO A 297 -2.99 -5.94 13.55
CA PRO A 297 -1.81 -5.46 14.23
C PRO A 297 -0.52 -5.90 13.51
N THR A 298 0.43 -4.97 13.41
CA THR A 298 1.78 -5.21 12.88
C THR A 298 2.83 -4.57 13.80
N VAL A 299 3.86 -3.95 13.26
CA VAL A 299 4.92 -3.28 14.02
C VAL A 299 4.91 -1.79 13.74
N ALA A 300 5.09 -0.96 14.77
CA ALA A 300 5.19 0.48 14.61
C ALA A 300 6.30 0.85 13.62
N GLY A 301 5.97 1.71 12.66
CA GLY A 301 6.84 2.11 11.56
C GLY A 301 6.85 1.17 10.35
N ALA A 302 6.17 0.01 10.39
CA ALA A 302 5.98 -0.86 9.23
C ALA A 302 4.82 -0.33 8.38
N ARG A 303 5.13 0.50 7.40
CA ARG A 303 4.14 1.19 6.56
C ARG A 303 4.30 0.91 5.07
N THR A 304 5.47 0.45 4.66
CA THR A 304 5.77 0.11 3.27
C THR A 304 5.35 -1.33 2.99
N SER A 305 4.55 -1.52 1.96
CA SER A 305 4.01 -2.82 1.58
C SER A 305 3.95 -3.00 0.07
N PHE A 306 3.65 -4.20 -0.37
CA PHE A 306 3.41 -4.54 -1.77
C PHE A 306 2.35 -5.64 -1.85
N PHE A 307 1.38 -5.47 -2.72
CA PHE A 307 0.40 -6.51 -3.02
C PHE A 307 0.61 -7.03 -4.44
N ALA A 308 0.86 -8.33 -4.57
CA ALA A 308 1.00 -9.03 -5.84
C ALA A 308 -0.20 -9.96 -6.04
N PRO A 309 -1.26 -9.51 -6.74
CA PRO A 309 -2.46 -10.32 -6.95
C PRO A 309 -2.20 -11.58 -7.77
N GLU A 310 -1.19 -11.58 -8.63
CA GLU A 310 -0.81 -12.72 -9.50
C GLU A 310 -0.35 -13.93 -8.70
N ILE A 311 0.31 -13.72 -7.57
CA ILE A 311 0.76 -14.78 -6.66
C ILE A 311 -0.03 -14.82 -5.35
N ASP A 312 -1.08 -13.98 -5.25
CA ASP A 312 -1.99 -13.90 -4.11
C ASP A 312 -1.25 -13.65 -2.78
N ARG A 313 -0.36 -12.64 -2.75
CA ARG A 313 0.47 -12.30 -1.59
C ARG A 313 0.49 -10.80 -1.30
N PHE A 314 0.36 -10.50 -0.02
CA PHE A 314 0.62 -9.17 0.52
C PHE A 314 1.92 -9.22 1.34
N MET A 315 2.84 -8.33 1.03
CA MET A 315 4.18 -8.25 1.62
C MET A 315 4.34 -6.94 2.37
N LEU A 316 4.71 -7.01 3.66
CA LEU A 316 4.95 -5.83 4.50
C LEU A 316 6.44 -5.76 4.86
N ALA A 317 7.08 -4.65 4.54
CA ALA A 317 8.45 -4.40 4.96
C ALA A 317 8.48 -3.93 6.42
N VAL A 318 9.05 -4.74 7.28
CA VAL A 318 9.27 -4.42 8.69
C VAL A 318 10.73 -4.08 8.89
N ARG A 319 11.03 -2.85 9.32
CA ARG A 319 12.39 -2.43 9.65
C ARG A 319 12.83 -2.95 11.00
N ALA A 320 14.13 -3.07 11.20
CA ALA A 320 14.67 -3.44 12.50
C ALA A 320 14.23 -2.44 13.58
N SER A 321 13.72 -2.95 14.70
CA SER A 321 13.27 -2.15 15.84
C SER A 321 13.39 -2.95 17.13
N GLY A 322 14.23 -2.49 18.05
CA GLY A 322 14.45 -3.20 19.32
C GLY A 322 14.94 -4.63 19.09
N ARG A 323 14.09 -5.63 19.37
CA ARG A 323 14.40 -7.05 19.17
C ARG A 323 13.87 -7.63 17.87
N GLU A 324 13.04 -6.89 17.13
CA GLU A 324 12.50 -7.33 15.83
C GLU A 324 13.55 -7.05 14.75
N PRO A 325 14.08 -8.08 14.07
CA PRO A 325 14.99 -7.89 12.93
C PRO A 325 14.23 -7.35 11.72
N ALA A 326 14.95 -6.71 10.80
CA ALA A 326 14.38 -6.31 9.53
C ALA A 326 13.92 -7.56 8.74
N ALA A 327 12.69 -7.54 8.25
CA ALA A 327 12.10 -8.68 7.54
C ALA A 327 10.98 -8.24 6.59
N ILE A 328 10.72 -9.04 5.57
CA ILE A 328 9.46 -9.01 4.83
C ILE A 328 8.49 -9.98 5.49
N TRP A 329 7.37 -9.45 5.99
CA TRP A 329 6.28 -10.28 6.47
C TRP A 329 5.38 -10.63 5.30
N LEU A 330 5.23 -11.94 5.07
CA LEU A 330 4.47 -12.49 3.96
C LEU A 330 3.08 -12.88 4.46
N PHE A 331 2.05 -12.28 3.88
CA PHE A 331 0.66 -12.59 4.21
C PHE A 331 -0.05 -13.19 3.01
N ARG A 332 -0.95 -14.12 3.31
CA ARG A 332 -1.94 -14.62 2.36
C ARG A 332 -3.28 -13.95 2.63
N PRO A 333 -3.91 -13.32 1.62
CA PRO A 333 -5.29 -12.88 1.73
C PRO A 333 -6.22 -14.09 1.91
N ALA A 334 -7.05 -14.04 2.97
CA ALA A 334 -8.10 -15.05 3.17
C ALA A 334 -9.20 -14.89 2.10
N PRO A 335 -9.91 -15.96 1.75
CA PRO A 335 -11.01 -15.94 0.77
C PRO A 335 -12.07 -14.87 1.01
#